data_a291b557e63a56356b7fbde3bde65ce6
#
_entry.id   a291b557e63a56356b7fbde3bde65ce6
#
_cell.length_a   1.000
_cell.length_b   1.000
_cell.length_c   1.000
_cell.angle_alpha   90.00
_cell.angle_beta   90.00
_cell.angle_gamma   90.00
#
_symmetry.space_group_name_H-M   'P 1'
#
loop_
_entity.id
_entity.type
_entity.pdbx_description
1 polymer ?
#
loop_
_entity_poly.entity_id
_entity_poly.type
_entity_poly.pdbx_seq_one_letter_code
_entity_poly.pdbx_strand_id
1 'polypeptide(L)'
;MIVKRIVATIATAEPGLAQAFYGDLFGLTLVMDHGWIQTYAAEVVPGGPQLSFASEGGSGAPVPDLSIEVDDLDAVLERAQAAGHAVLYGPADEPWGVRRFFLRDPFGRLVNVLAHRD
;
A
#
# COMPACT_ATOMS: atom_id res chain seq x y z
N MET A 1 5.23 -12.21 13.63
CA MET A 1 4.77 -11.30 12.54
C MET A 1 5.90 -10.37 12.17
N ILE A 2 6.21 -10.29 10.88
CA ILE A 2 7.32 -9.48 10.35
C ILE A 2 6.75 -8.48 9.36
N VAL A 3 7.12 -7.20 9.52
CA VAL A 3 6.85 -6.17 8.52
C VAL A 3 7.89 -6.31 7.41
N LYS A 4 7.42 -6.54 6.19
CA LYS A 4 8.27 -6.79 5.03
C LYS A 4 8.54 -5.53 4.21
N ARG A 5 7.61 -4.55 4.24
CA ARG A 5 7.69 -3.34 3.41
C ARG A 5 6.74 -2.27 3.95
N ILE A 6 7.14 -1.02 3.84
CA ILE A 6 6.29 0.14 4.11
C ILE A 6 6.35 1.06 2.89
N VAL A 7 5.20 1.43 2.35
CA VAL A 7 5.09 2.27 1.15
C VAL A 7 4.15 3.42 1.44
N ALA A 8 4.62 4.66 1.25
CA ALA A 8 3.75 5.83 1.24
C ALA A 8 3.04 5.94 -0.10
N THR A 9 1.77 6.35 -0.09
CA THR A 9 0.99 6.56 -1.31
C THR A 9 0.52 8.00 -1.38
N ILE A 10 0.73 8.62 -2.54
CA ILE A 10 0.25 9.96 -2.84
C ILE A 10 -0.99 9.84 -3.72
N ALA A 11 -2.11 10.40 -3.25
CA ALA A 11 -3.34 10.40 -4.02
C ALA A 11 -3.24 11.40 -5.17
N THR A 12 -3.56 10.97 -6.38
CA THR A 12 -3.53 11.80 -7.57
C THR A 12 -4.49 11.26 -8.62
N ALA A 13 -5.14 12.14 -9.37
CA ALA A 13 -5.98 11.73 -10.50
C ALA A 13 -5.14 11.18 -11.68
N GLU A 14 -3.84 11.49 -11.73
CA GLU A 14 -2.97 11.17 -12.87
C GLU A 14 -1.65 10.55 -12.39
N PRO A 15 -1.66 9.26 -11.98
CA PRO A 15 -0.42 8.60 -11.51
C PRO A 15 0.73 8.65 -12.50
N GLY A 16 0.44 8.64 -13.81
CA GLY A 16 1.46 8.68 -14.86
C GLY A 16 2.33 9.93 -14.88
N LEU A 17 1.90 11.02 -14.24
CA LEU A 17 2.72 12.23 -14.14
C LEU A 17 3.95 12.05 -13.23
N ALA A 18 3.97 10.99 -12.41
CA ALA A 18 5.09 10.72 -11.52
C ALA A 18 6.39 10.40 -12.27
N GLN A 19 6.31 9.83 -13.47
CA GLN A 19 7.50 9.38 -14.22
C GLN A 19 8.46 10.53 -14.49
N ALA A 20 7.97 11.66 -14.99
CA ALA A 20 8.84 12.77 -15.37
C ALA A 20 9.53 13.41 -14.15
N PHE A 21 8.88 13.41 -13.00
CA PHE A 21 9.46 14.00 -11.79
C PHE A 21 10.26 12.96 -11.00
N TYR A 22 9.60 11.93 -10.49
CA TYR A 22 10.23 10.96 -9.60
C TYR A 22 11.10 9.95 -10.34
N GLY A 23 10.71 9.56 -11.53
CA GLY A 23 11.49 8.65 -12.36
C GLY A 23 12.71 9.34 -12.96
N ASP A 24 12.48 10.39 -13.72
CA ASP A 24 13.55 11.02 -14.51
C ASP A 24 14.48 11.89 -13.64
N LEU A 25 13.91 12.65 -12.69
CA LEU A 25 14.72 13.55 -11.86
C LEU A 25 15.55 12.78 -10.82
N PHE A 26 14.96 11.79 -10.15
CA PHE A 26 15.62 11.06 -9.07
C PHE A 26 16.14 9.68 -9.47
N GLY A 27 15.88 9.25 -10.68
CA GLY A 27 16.31 7.94 -11.14
C GLY A 27 15.53 6.77 -10.52
N LEU A 28 14.31 7.02 -10.02
CA LEU A 28 13.50 5.94 -9.48
C LEU A 28 12.99 5.04 -10.60
N THR A 29 12.88 3.76 -10.31
CA THR A 29 12.43 2.75 -11.27
C THR A 29 10.95 2.43 -11.06
N LEU A 30 10.16 2.49 -12.14
CA LEU A 30 8.77 2.01 -12.12
C LEU A 30 8.78 0.49 -11.96
N VAL A 31 8.27 -0.01 -10.82
CA VAL A 31 8.27 -1.44 -10.50
C VAL A 31 6.87 -2.06 -10.54
N MET A 32 5.81 -1.24 -10.54
CA MET A 32 4.44 -1.72 -10.65
C MET A 32 3.57 -0.66 -11.32
N ASP A 33 2.73 -1.09 -12.25
CA ASP A 33 1.77 -0.22 -12.93
C ASP A 33 0.48 -1.00 -13.20
N HIS A 34 -0.58 -0.63 -12.49
CA HIS A 34 -1.93 -1.18 -12.70
C HIS A 34 -2.87 -0.15 -13.35
N GLY A 35 -2.34 0.97 -13.86
CA GLY A 35 -3.12 2.07 -14.41
C GLY A 35 -3.63 3.03 -13.33
N TRP A 36 -4.39 2.53 -12.37
CA TRP A 36 -4.88 3.32 -11.22
C TRP A 36 -3.82 3.55 -10.15
N ILE A 37 -2.72 2.80 -10.18
CA ILE A 37 -1.59 2.94 -9.25
C ILE A 37 -0.29 2.68 -10.00
N GLN A 38 0.73 3.50 -9.69
CA GLN A 38 2.12 3.28 -10.09
C GLN A 38 2.99 3.29 -8.85
N THR A 39 3.95 2.37 -8.78
CA THR A 39 4.92 2.29 -7.68
C THR A 39 6.33 2.41 -8.23
N TYR A 40 7.13 3.27 -7.60
CA TYR A 40 8.51 3.56 -7.96
C TYR A 40 9.44 3.15 -6.82
N ALA A 41 10.58 2.56 -7.15
CA ALA A 41 11.57 2.09 -6.19
C ALA A 41 12.90 2.81 -6.36
N ALA A 42 13.54 3.14 -5.25
CA ALA A 42 14.92 3.68 -5.24
C ALA A 42 15.91 2.56 -5.62
N GLU A 43 15.70 1.37 -5.07
CA GLU A 43 16.41 0.15 -5.44
C GLU A 43 15.40 -0.96 -5.64
N VAL A 44 15.62 -1.80 -6.66
CA VAL A 44 14.74 -2.94 -6.93
C VAL A 44 15.21 -4.13 -6.11
N VAL A 45 14.99 -4.05 -4.79
CA VAL A 45 15.33 -5.10 -3.83
C VAL A 45 14.14 -5.32 -2.89
N PRO A 46 13.96 -6.54 -2.34
CA PRO A 46 12.90 -6.79 -1.38
C PRO A 46 12.99 -5.86 -0.17
N GLY A 47 11.89 -5.17 0.15
CA GLY A 47 11.85 -4.24 1.28
C GLY A 47 12.54 -2.92 1.07
N GLY A 48 13.05 -2.62 -0.13
CA GLY A 48 13.68 -1.34 -0.45
C GLY A 48 12.68 -0.17 -0.44
N PRO A 49 13.17 1.07 -0.38
CA PRO A 49 12.31 2.26 -0.36
C PRO A 49 11.48 2.38 -1.63
N GLN A 50 10.18 2.63 -1.45
CA GLN A 50 9.22 2.76 -2.54
C GLN A 50 8.24 3.89 -2.27
N LEU A 51 7.70 4.48 -3.35
CA LEU A 51 6.61 5.44 -3.32
C LEU A 51 5.54 4.99 -4.32
N SER A 52 4.28 5.14 -3.94
CA SER A 52 3.15 4.86 -4.83
C SER A 52 2.35 6.13 -5.11
N PHE A 53 1.74 6.18 -6.29
CA PHE A 53 0.86 7.26 -6.76
C PHE A 53 -0.40 6.60 -7.27
N ALA A 54 -1.57 6.98 -6.72
CA ALA A 54 -2.80 6.27 -7.03
C ALA A 54 -4.00 7.20 -7.13
N SER A 55 -4.91 6.88 -8.05
CA SER A 55 -6.18 7.59 -8.21
C SER A 55 -7.31 6.95 -7.38
N GLU A 56 -7.12 5.71 -6.94
CA GLU A 56 -8.03 4.99 -6.05
C GLU A 56 -7.21 3.97 -5.24
N GLY A 57 -7.86 3.32 -4.29
CA GLY A 57 -7.22 2.30 -3.46
C GLY A 57 -7.29 0.88 -4.02
N GLY A 58 -7.84 0.71 -5.23
CA GLY A 58 -8.16 -0.59 -5.81
C GLY A 58 -9.54 -1.07 -5.36
N SER A 59 -10.27 -1.78 -6.24
CA SER A 59 -11.63 -2.31 -5.97
C SER A 59 -12.61 -1.23 -5.49
N GLY A 60 -12.40 0.03 -5.92
CA GLY A 60 -13.23 1.15 -5.50
C GLY A 60 -12.96 1.68 -4.09
N ALA A 61 -11.95 1.14 -3.40
CA ALA A 61 -11.58 1.60 -2.06
C ALA A 61 -10.90 2.98 -2.11
N PRO A 62 -10.93 3.76 -1.00
CA PRO A 62 -10.19 5.01 -0.93
C PRO A 62 -8.69 4.77 -0.97
N VAL A 63 -7.91 5.79 -1.38
CA VAL A 63 -6.45 5.72 -1.41
C VAL A 63 -5.92 5.70 0.02
N PRO A 64 -5.19 4.66 0.45
CA PRO A 64 -4.53 4.67 1.75
C PRO A 64 -3.32 5.60 1.73
N ASP A 65 -3.03 6.22 2.88
CA ASP A 65 -1.83 7.04 3.04
C ASP A 65 -0.57 6.19 3.10
N LEU A 66 -0.66 5.04 3.75
CA LEU A 66 0.44 4.08 3.93
C LEU A 66 -0.04 2.68 3.62
N SER A 67 0.85 1.87 3.06
CA SER A 67 0.67 0.42 2.94
C SER A 67 1.78 -0.29 3.69
N ILE A 68 1.40 -1.19 4.59
CA ILE A 68 2.34 -1.97 5.40
C ILE A 68 2.14 -3.44 5.04
N GLU A 69 3.12 -4.00 4.36
CA GLU A 69 3.12 -5.41 4.00
C GLU A 69 3.69 -6.25 5.14
N VAL A 70 2.95 -7.28 5.52
CA VAL A 70 3.33 -8.20 6.59
C VAL A 70 3.32 -9.64 6.08
N ASP A 71 3.96 -10.53 6.81
CA ASP A 71 3.95 -11.96 6.49
C ASP A 71 2.70 -12.68 7.02
N ASP A 72 2.12 -12.20 8.13
CA ASP A 72 0.96 -12.81 8.80
C ASP A 72 -0.13 -11.76 9.05
N LEU A 73 -1.03 -11.63 8.07
CA LEU A 73 -2.12 -10.65 8.14
C LEU A 73 -3.09 -10.94 9.29
N ASP A 74 -3.41 -12.20 9.49
CA ASP A 74 -4.41 -12.58 10.49
C ASP A 74 -3.92 -12.27 11.90
N ALA A 75 -2.63 -12.39 12.16
CA ALA A 75 -2.05 -12.01 13.46
C ALA A 75 -2.20 -10.51 13.72
N VAL A 76 -1.98 -9.66 12.70
CA VAL A 76 -2.17 -8.21 12.83
C VAL A 76 -3.65 -7.87 13.02
N LEU A 77 -4.52 -8.53 12.27
CA LEU A 77 -5.97 -8.33 12.39
C LEU A 77 -6.47 -8.66 13.79
N GLU A 78 -6.02 -9.78 14.37
CA GLU A 78 -6.36 -10.17 15.74
C GLU A 78 -5.90 -9.12 16.75
N ARG A 79 -4.67 -8.62 16.62
CA ARG A 79 -4.13 -7.58 17.49
C ARG A 79 -4.92 -6.29 17.37
N ALA A 80 -5.28 -5.89 16.17
CA ALA A 80 -6.06 -4.68 15.92
C ALA A 80 -7.44 -4.77 16.60
N GLN A 81 -8.12 -5.90 16.43
CA GLN A 81 -9.43 -6.15 17.03
C GLN A 81 -9.35 -6.20 18.56
N ALA A 82 -8.34 -6.88 19.11
CA ALA A 82 -8.14 -6.96 20.56
C ALA A 82 -7.84 -5.61 21.19
N ALA A 83 -7.16 -4.71 20.44
CA ALA A 83 -6.87 -3.35 20.89
C ALA A 83 -8.02 -2.37 20.67
N GLY A 84 -9.14 -2.81 20.05
CA GLY A 84 -10.31 -1.97 19.82
C GLY A 84 -10.24 -1.09 18.58
N HIS A 85 -9.30 -1.34 17.66
CA HIS A 85 -9.24 -0.60 16.40
C HIS A 85 -10.32 -1.06 15.43
N ALA A 86 -11.04 -0.12 14.85
CA ALA A 86 -12.07 -0.43 13.87
C ALA A 86 -11.45 -0.80 12.52
N VAL A 87 -11.89 -1.92 11.94
CA VAL A 87 -11.54 -2.29 10.57
C VAL A 87 -12.52 -1.56 9.64
N LEU A 88 -11.99 -0.71 8.76
CA LEU A 88 -12.79 0.15 7.88
C LEU A 88 -13.07 -0.49 6.53
N TYR A 89 -12.24 -1.45 6.11
CA TYR A 89 -12.36 -2.16 4.84
C TYR A 89 -11.71 -3.53 5.00
N GLY A 90 -12.35 -4.56 4.46
CA GLY A 90 -11.82 -5.92 4.50
C GLY A 90 -12.03 -6.61 5.84
N PRO A 91 -11.29 -7.72 6.12
CA PRO A 91 -10.26 -8.30 5.24
C PRO A 91 -10.84 -8.80 3.92
N ALA A 92 -10.12 -8.56 2.84
CA ALA A 92 -10.55 -8.91 1.49
C ALA A 92 -9.39 -9.50 0.70
N ASP A 93 -9.69 -10.54 -0.10
CA ASP A 93 -8.78 -11.11 -1.07
C ASP A 93 -8.94 -10.33 -2.39
N GLU A 94 -7.89 -9.67 -2.82
CA GLU A 94 -7.94 -8.82 -4.00
C GLU A 94 -7.43 -9.55 -5.25
N PRO A 95 -7.93 -9.19 -6.44
CA PRO A 95 -7.58 -9.91 -7.67
C PRO A 95 -6.10 -9.79 -8.08
N TRP A 96 -5.37 -8.82 -7.54
CA TRP A 96 -3.93 -8.70 -7.82
C TRP A 96 -3.03 -9.48 -6.87
N GLY A 97 -3.61 -10.43 -6.10
CA GLY A 97 -2.83 -11.41 -5.35
C GLY A 97 -2.49 -11.03 -3.91
N VAL A 98 -3.24 -10.12 -3.31
CA VAL A 98 -3.06 -9.75 -1.91
C VAL A 98 -4.34 -10.00 -1.10
N ARG A 99 -4.17 -10.21 0.19
CA ARG A 99 -5.22 -10.11 1.20
C ARG A 99 -4.93 -8.88 2.03
N ARG A 100 -5.93 -8.06 2.32
CA ARG A 100 -5.71 -6.79 3.00
C ARG A 100 -6.89 -6.34 3.84
N PHE A 101 -6.61 -5.42 4.79
CA PHE A 101 -7.64 -4.65 5.47
C PHE A 101 -7.14 -3.23 5.73
N PHE A 102 -8.07 -2.30 5.94
CA PHE A 102 -7.76 -0.90 6.21
C PHE A 102 -8.19 -0.55 7.64
N LEU A 103 -7.40 0.31 8.28
CA LEU A 103 -7.75 0.93 9.56
C LEU A 103 -7.12 2.33 9.59
N ARG A 104 -7.49 3.14 10.61
CA ARG A 104 -6.88 4.45 10.81
C ARG A 104 -5.88 4.39 11.95
N ASP A 105 -4.78 5.13 11.79
CA ASP A 105 -3.83 5.36 12.87
C ASP A 105 -4.36 6.46 13.83
N PRO A 106 -3.64 6.76 14.95
CA PRO A 106 -4.07 7.79 15.90
C PRO A 106 -4.12 9.21 15.32
N PHE A 107 -3.51 9.44 14.16
CA PHE A 107 -3.43 10.74 13.50
C PHE A 107 -4.45 10.88 12.36
N GLY A 108 -5.34 9.91 12.21
CA GLY A 108 -6.39 9.91 11.20
C GLY A 108 -5.93 9.44 9.81
N ARG A 109 -4.72 8.91 9.69
CA ARG A 109 -4.22 8.38 8.41
C ARG A 109 -4.81 7.02 8.12
N LEU A 110 -5.19 6.82 6.87
CA LEU A 110 -5.70 5.53 6.41
C LEU A 110 -4.51 4.60 6.12
N VAL A 111 -4.49 3.46 6.80
CA VAL A 111 -3.41 2.48 6.68
C VAL A 111 -3.96 1.20 6.07
N ASN A 112 -3.33 0.77 4.98
CA ASN A 112 -3.57 -0.51 4.34
C ASN A 112 -2.58 -1.53 4.91
N VAL A 113 -3.08 -2.59 5.53
CA VAL A 113 -2.26 -3.74 5.95
C VAL A 113 -2.51 -4.87 4.98
N LEU A 114 -1.46 -5.38 4.36
CA LEU A 114 -1.57 -6.39 3.32
C LEU A 114 -0.55 -7.51 3.49
N ALA A 115 -0.89 -8.67 2.96
CA ALA A 115 0.02 -9.77 2.76
C ALA A 115 -0.19 -10.34 1.35
N HIS A 116 0.89 -10.73 0.68
CA HIS A 116 0.79 -11.39 -0.61
C HIS A 116 0.27 -12.81 -0.40
N ARG A 117 -0.58 -13.25 -1.31
CA ARG A 117 -1.08 -14.62 -1.36
C ARG A 117 -0.28 -15.42 -2.39
N ASP A 118 -0.01 -16.63 -2.03
CA ASP A 118 0.68 -17.56 -2.94
C ASP A 118 -0.28 -18.16 -3.98
#